data_66c05e1dab35455af93cc9ef71ad0857
#
_entry.id   66c05e1dab35455af93cc9ef71ad0857
#
_cell.length_a   1.000
_cell.length_b   1.000
_cell.length_c   1.000
_cell.angle_alpha   90.00
_cell.angle_beta   90.00
_cell.angle_gamma   90.00
#
_symmetry.space_group_name_H-M   'P 1'
#
loop_
_entity.id
_entity.type
_entity.pdbx_description
1 polymer ?
#
loop_
_entity_poly.entity_id
_entity_poly.type
_entity_poly.pdbx_seq_one_letter_code
_entity_poly.pdbx_strand_id
1 'polypeptide(L)'
;MPALIRRLATTLAALLLSSGFALAQSKVTLAIGGASCLCYLPTMLAAQLGEFKKAGVDVDVIQFKGGSESLKAVLGGSADVVSGYYDHCVELAPKGQDLQSFVVYDRFPGFALVVSPKHTAEIKTVKDLANKKVGVSAPGSSTDFFLKYILHKNGVDPNSVGVIGVGLGGTAIAAMEQGQIDAAIMLDPAVTVLSGKYKDLRILSDTRSQKDTLAVFGGEYPGGALYTKAGWIKAHPKEVQGMTTAIIATLKWIRTHSAEEITAKMPPEFTKNKELYIAALKNTMPMYSENGMMDPKGAQAVLDVFAQSSLEIAKAHIDLSKTYTNKFVEDAGKPM
;
A
#
# COMPACT_ATOMS: atom_id res chain seq x y z
N MET A 1 -24.58 -59.73 31.41
CA MET A 1 -24.14 -58.33 31.73
C MET A 1 -22.75 -57.92 31.15
N PRO A 2 -21.82 -58.75 30.69
CA PRO A 2 -20.53 -58.27 30.20
C PRO A 2 -20.53 -57.73 28.76
N ALA A 3 -21.50 -58.11 27.91
CA ALA A 3 -21.55 -57.70 26.50
C ALA A 3 -22.07 -56.26 26.27
N LEU A 4 -22.92 -55.78 27.19
CA LEU A 4 -23.48 -54.41 27.09
C LEU A 4 -22.47 -53.32 27.44
N ILE A 5 -21.60 -53.59 28.43
CA ILE A 5 -20.56 -52.67 28.90
C ILE A 5 -19.45 -52.51 27.81
N ARG A 6 -19.14 -53.56 27.06
CA ARG A 6 -18.14 -53.53 25.99
C ARG A 6 -18.60 -52.69 24.78
N ARG A 7 -19.90 -52.66 24.48
CA ARG A 7 -20.47 -51.87 23.39
C ARG A 7 -20.58 -50.39 23.73
N LEU A 8 -20.83 -50.04 25.02
CA LEU A 8 -20.81 -48.63 25.45
C LEU A 8 -19.39 -48.02 25.47
N ALA A 9 -18.36 -48.81 25.85
CA ALA A 9 -16.97 -48.33 25.84
C ALA A 9 -16.42 -48.08 24.42
N THR A 10 -16.81 -48.89 23.41
CA THR A 10 -16.38 -48.66 22.03
C THR A 10 -17.12 -47.49 21.38
N THR A 11 -18.36 -47.19 21.76
CA THR A 11 -19.10 -46.01 21.21
C THR A 11 -18.56 -44.69 21.81
N LEU A 12 -18.14 -44.68 23.06
CA LEU A 12 -17.57 -43.52 23.74
C LEU A 12 -16.17 -43.17 23.19
N ALA A 13 -15.33 -44.19 22.85
CA ALA A 13 -14.02 -44.01 22.24
C ALA A 13 -14.11 -43.47 20.79
N ALA A 14 -15.15 -43.82 20.05
CA ALA A 14 -15.38 -43.30 18.69
C ALA A 14 -15.87 -41.84 18.67
N LEU A 15 -16.57 -41.37 19.70
CA LEU A 15 -16.99 -39.96 19.84
C LEU A 15 -15.85 -39.04 20.28
N LEU A 16 -14.79 -39.54 20.93
CA LEU A 16 -13.64 -38.74 21.38
C LEU A 16 -12.58 -38.54 20.24
N LEU A 17 -12.65 -39.32 19.18
CA LEU A 17 -11.75 -39.18 18.00
C LEU A 17 -12.25 -38.21 16.96
N SER A 18 -13.49 -37.69 17.07
CA SER A 18 -14.08 -36.69 16.18
C SER A 18 -13.99 -35.25 16.71
N SER A 19 -13.22 -35.00 17.79
CA SER A 19 -12.77 -33.66 18.13
C SER A 19 -11.77 -33.24 17.05
N GLY A 20 -12.32 -32.84 15.87
CA GLY A 20 -11.56 -32.20 14.84
C GLY A 20 -10.73 -31.08 15.48
N PHE A 21 -9.44 -31.15 15.37
CA PHE A 21 -8.57 -30.01 15.61
C PHE A 21 -9.12 -28.89 14.74
N ALA A 22 -9.96 -28.03 15.32
CA ALA A 22 -10.14 -26.70 14.80
C ALA A 22 -8.73 -26.10 14.87
N LEU A 23 -7.97 -26.19 13.78
CA LEU A 23 -6.75 -25.44 13.61
C LEU A 23 -7.16 -24.00 13.89
N ALA A 24 -6.78 -23.48 15.04
CA ALA A 24 -6.97 -22.07 15.35
C ALA A 24 -6.34 -21.31 14.19
N GLN A 25 -7.20 -20.65 13.41
CA GLN A 25 -6.77 -19.87 12.25
C GLN A 25 -5.82 -18.82 12.81
N SER A 26 -4.56 -18.83 12.37
CA SER A 26 -3.55 -17.90 12.89
C SER A 26 -3.98 -16.49 12.53
N LYS A 27 -4.11 -15.64 13.54
CA LYS A 27 -4.49 -14.24 13.40
C LYS A 27 -3.26 -13.46 12.93
N VAL A 28 -3.38 -12.76 11.80
CA VAL A 28 -2.35 -11.89 11.25
C VAL A 28 -2.77 -10.43 11.43
N THR A 29 -1.92 -9.64 12.05
CA THR A 29 -2.12 -8.20 12.20
C THR A 29 -1.52 -7.47 10.98
N LEU A 30 -2.39 -6.84 10.18
CA LEU A 30 -2.02 -6.12 8.96
C LEU A 30 -2.07 -4.60 9.20
N ALA A 31 -0.91 -3.95 9.18
CA ALA A 31 -0.79 -2.50 9.31
C ALA A 31 -0.99 -1.79 7.98
N ILE A 32 -1.81 -0.72 7.96
CA ILE A 32 -2.10 0.07 6.76
C ILE A 32 -2.02 1.56 7.04
N GLY A 33 -1.43 2.34 6.14
CA GLY A 33 -1.19 3.77 6.32
C GLY A 33 -2.28 4.68 5.72
N GLY A 34 -3.54 4.50 6.13
CA GLY A 34 -4.66 5.33 5.65
C GLY A 34 -5.61 4.55 4.73
N ALA A 35 -6.51 3.77 5.33
CA ALA A 35 -7.40 2.83 4.64
C ALA A 35 -8.37 3.47 3.63
N SER A 36 -8.61 4.79 3.70
CA SER A 36 -9.46 5.51 2.74
C SER A 36 -8.76 5.84 1.41
N CYS A 37 -7.42 5.65 1.33
CA CYS A 37 -6.68 5.82 0.07
C CYS A 37 -7.03 4.71 -0.92
N LEU A 38 -7.28 5.05 -2.18
CA LEU A 38 -7.49 4.07 -3.24
C LEU A 38 -6.22 3.25 -3.53
N CYS A 39 -5.04 3.75 -3.15
CA CYS A 39 -3.79 3.00 -3.18
C CYS A 39 -3.80 1.73 -2.30
N TYR A 40 -4.70 1.63 -1.34
CA TYR A 40 -4.88 0.46 -0.48
C TYR A 40 -6.20 -0.28 -0.73
N LEU A 41 -6.94 0.10 -1.79
CA LEU A 41 -8.21 -0.53 -2.11
C LEU A 41 -8.11 -2.05 -2.21
N PRO A 42 -7.12 -2.67 -2.87
CA PRO A 42 -7.06 -4.13 -2.98
C PRO A 42 -7.05 -4.83 -1.61
N THR A 43 -6.32 -4.29 -0.64
CA THR A 43 -6.27 -4.83 0.73
C THR A 43 -7.61 -4.65 1.47
N MET A 44 -8.16 -3.44 1.41
CA MET A 44 -9.43 -3.15 2.09
C MET A 44 -10.59 -3.92 1.47
N LEU A 45 -10.61 -4.03 0.15
CA LEU A 45 -11.64 -4.79 -0.57
C LEU A 45 -11.51 -6.30 -0.30
N ALA A 46 -10.29 -6.85 -0.20
CA ALA A 46 -10.06 -8.23 0.20
C ALA A 46 -10.70 -8.53 1.57
N ALA A 47 -10.55 -7.61 2.52
CA ALA A 47 -11.18 -7.72 3.83
C ALA A 47 -12.73 -7.65 3.72
N GLN A 48 -13.28 -6.71 2.95
CA GLN A 48 -14.73 -6.54 2.77
C GLN A 48 -15.38 -7.72 2.04
N LEU A 49 -14.69 -8.31 1.06
CA LEU A 49 -15.16 -9.50 0.33
C LEU A 49 -14.94 -10.80 1.11
N GLY A 50 -14.22 -10.75 2.24
CA GLY A 50 -13.85 -11.90 3.04
C GLY A 50 -12.81 -12.81 2.37
N GLU A 51 -12.03 -12.29 1.40
CA GLU A 51 -11.07 -13.10 0.63
C GLU A 51 -9.95 -13.65 1.50
N PHE A 52 -9.48 -12.91 2.50
CA PHE A 52 -8.51 -13.43 3.49
C PHE A 52 -9.04 -14.66 4.21
N LYS A 53 -10.28 -14.59 4.68
CA LYS A 53 -10.93 -15.70 5.40
C LYS A 53 -11.17 -16.91 4.50
N LYS A 54 -11.58 -16.68 3.24
CA LYS A 54 -11.72 -17.74 2.23
C LYS A 54 -10.38 -18.42 1.92
N ALA A 55 -9.29 -17.66 1.96
CA ALA A 55 -7.93 -18.16 1.78
C ALA A 55 -7.31 -18.76 3.06
N GLY A 56 -8.09 -18.92 4.14
CA GLY A 56 -7.67 -19.58 5.36
C GLY A 56 -6.86 -18.71 6.33
N VAL A 57 -6.88 -17.38 6.19
CA VAL A 57 -6.16 -16.45 7.08
C VAL A 57 -7.13 -15.50 7.77
N ASP A 58 -7.04 -15.40 9.09
CA ASP A 58 -7.75 -14.39 9.88
C ASP A 58 -6.91 -13.11 9.95
N VAL A 59 -7.34 -12.06 9.26
CA VAL A 59 -6.60 -10.80 9.15
C VAL A 59 -7.30 -9.70 9.92
N ASP A 60 -6.55 -9.08 10.86
CA ASP A 60 -6.97 -7.89 11.58
C ASP A 60 -6.26 -6.65 11.02
N VAL A 61 -7.02 -5.73 10.43
CA VAL A 61 -6.46 -4.53 9.80
C VAL A 61 -6.37 -3.39 10.79
N ILE A 62 -5.14 -2.96 11.10
CA ILE A 62 -4.88 -1.81 11.98
C ILE A 62 -4.44 -0.61 11.15
N GLN A 63 -5.12 0.53 11.35
CA GLN A 63 -4.87 1.77 10.60
C GLN A 63 -3.90 2.69 11.31
N PHE A 64 -2.99 3.28 10.53
CA PHE A 64 -2.05 4.32 10.91
C PHE A 64 -2.24 5.55 10.02
N LYS A 65 -1.60 6.68 10.37
CA LYS A 65 -1.71 7.91 9.58
C LYS A 65 -0.98 7.86 8.25
N GLY A 66 0.12 7.09 8.17
CA GLY A 66 0.95 6.97 6.98
C GLY A 66 1.80 5.71 6.95
N GLY A 67 2.42 5.45 5.80
CA GLY A 67 3.18 4.22 5.56
C GLY A 67 4.37 4.00 6.51
N SER A 68 5.08 5.06 6.89
CA SER A 68 6.19 4.95 7.85
C SER A 68 5.75 4.53 9.25
N GLU A 69 4.54 4.90 9.69
CA GLU A 69 4.00 4.45 10.97
C GLU A 69 3.61 2.97 10.93
N SER A 70 2.99 2.52 9.82
CA SER A 70 2.69 1.10 9.58
C SER A 70 3.96 0.26 9.54
N LEU A 71 5.00 0.75 8.86
CA LEU A 71 6.32 0.12 8.82
C LEU A 71 6.92 -0.01 10.22
N LYS A 72 6.90 1.06 11.03
CA LYS A 72 7.39 1.04 12.41
C LYS A 72 6.66 0.01 13.27
N ALA A 73 5.35 -0.20 13.05
CA ALA A 73 4.59 -1.22 13.76
C ALA A 73 5.12 -2.64 13.47
N VAL A 74 5.46 -2.95 12.21
CA VAL A 74 6.06 -4.25 11.85
C VAL A 74 7.50 -4.37 12.35
N LEU A 75 8.31 -3.32 12.24
CA LEU A 75 9.68 -3.34 12.76
C LEU A 75 9.70 -3.54 14.28
N GLY A 76 8.77 -2.91 15.00
CA GLY A 76 8.59 -3.03 16.45
C GLY A 76 7.86 -4.28 16.90
N GLY A 77 7.29 -5.08 16.00
CA GLY A 77 6.58 -6.34 16.33
C GLY A 77 5.16 -6.14 16.86
N SER A 78 4.56 -4.95 16.70
CA SER A 78 3.14 -4.68 17.02
C SER A 78 2.20 -4.98 15.85
N ALA A 79 2.73 -5.26 14.68
CA ALA A 79 2.02 -5.81 13.54
C ALA A 79 2.92 -6.83 12.81
N ASP A 80 2.29 -7.70 12.02
CA ASP A 80 2.96 -8.80 11.33
C ASP A 80 3.33 -8.42 9.89
N VAL A 81 2.42 -7.77 9.18
CA VAL A 81 2.53 -7.44 7.76
C VAL A 81 2.14 -5.98 7.53
N VAL A 82 2.78 -5.33 6.56
CA VAL A 82 2.39 -4.00 6.07
C VAL A 82 1.65 -4.16 4.74
N SER A 83 0.51 -3.49 4.61
CA SER A 83 -0.01 -3.06 3.32
C SER A 83 0.52 -1.64 3.07
N GLY A 84 1.54 -1.53 2.24
CA GLY A 84 2.30 -0.30 2.06
C GLY A 84 2.99 -0.29 0.70
N TYR A 85 4.00 0.56 0.55
CA TYR A 85 4.72 0.69 -0.72
C TYR A 85 6.03 -0.12 -0.69
N TYR A 86 6.35 -0.73 -1.83
CA TYR A 86 7.54 -1.57 -2.00
C TYR A 86 8.85 -0.82 -1.74
N ASP A 87 8.89 0.47 -2.01
CA ASP A 87 10.07 1.32 -1.85
C ASP A 87 10.70 1.25 -0.44
N HIS A 88 9.91 1.00 0.60
CA HIS A 88 10.41 0.74 1.96
C HIS A 88 11.34 -0.48 2.03
N CYS A 89 11.11 -1.53 1.21
CA CYS A 89 11.99 -2.71 1.18
C CYS A 89 13.37 -2.36 0.62
N VAL A 90 13.43 -1.42 -0.34
CA VAL A 90 14.69 -0.95 -0.92
C VAL A 90 15.38 0.06 0.00
N GLU A 91 14.64 1.04 0.54
CA GLU A 91 15.16 2.12 1.38
C GLU A 91 15.83 1.58 2.66
N LEU A 92 15.27 0.51 3.25
CA LEU A 92 15.77 -0.03 4.50
C LEU A 92 16.78 -1.16 4.36
N ALA A 93 17.01 -1.67 3.15
CA ALA A 93 17.98 -2.73 2.90
C ALA A 93 19.42 -2.37 3.36
N PRO A 94 19.97 -1.17 3.05
CA PRO A 94 21.31 -0.79 3.52
C PRO A 94 21.38 -0.58 5.05
N LYS A 95 20.24 -0.42 5.71
CA LYS A 95 20.14 -0.29 7.18
C LYS A 95 20.01 -1.64 7.89
N GLY A 96 20.20 -2.75 7.17
CA GLY A 96 20.16 -4.11 7.71
C GLY A 96 18.75 -4.59 8.06
N GLN A 97 17.71 -3.97 7.49
CA GLN A 97 16.33 -4.44 7.66
C GLN A 97 15.94 -5.34 6.49
N ASP A 98 15.84 -6.64 6.74
CA ASP A 98 15.46 -7.64 5.75
C ASP A 98 13.94 -7.64 5.51
N LEU A 99 13.44 -6.58 4.87
CA LEU A 99 12.04 -6.50 4.44
C LEU A 99 11.88 -7.12 3.05
N GLN A 100 10.82 -7.90 2.87
CA GLN A 100 10.54 -8.58 1.61
C GLN A 100 9.06 -8.44 1.25
N SER A 101 8.78 -7.92 0.05
CA SER A 101 7.45 -7.93 -0.56
C SER A 101 7.13 -9.32 -1.11
N PHE A 102 5.87 -9.77 -0.96
CA PHE A 102 5.43 -11.08 -1.43
C PHE A 102 4.20 -11.04 -2.37
N VAL A 103 3.60 -9.86 -2.56
CA VAL A 103 2.61 -9.57 -3.60
C VAL A 103 2.57 -8.07 -3.86
N VAL A 104 2.54 -7.66 -5.13
CA VAL A 104 2.42 -6.26 -5.57
C VAL A 104 1.05 -6.04 -6.16
N TYR A 105 0.29 -5.09 -5.62
CA TYR A 105 -1.06 -4.82 -6.11
C TYR A 105 -1.19 -3.50 -6.88
N ASP A 106 -0.18 -2.60 -6.83
CA ASP A 106 -0.14 -1.37 -7.64
C ASP A 106 1.07 -1.36 -8.57
N ARG A 107 0.83 -1.17 -9.88
CA ARG A 107 1.88 -1.12 -10.92
C ARG A 107 2.67 0.19 -10.91
N PHE A 108 2.03 1.26 -10.44
CA PHE A 108 2.63 2.59 -10.31
C PHE A 108 2.11 3.29 -9.05
N PRO A 109 2.82 4.34 -8.55
CA PRO A 109 2.59 4.82 -7.18
C PRO A 109 1.36 5.70 -6.99
N GLY A 110 0.84 6.33 -8.04
CA GLY A 110 -0.36 7.15 -7.95
C GLY A 110 -0.19 8.48 -7.21
N PHE A 111 1.05 8.99 -7.05
CA PHE A 111 1.32 10.26 -6.36
C PHE A 111 1.04 11.47 -7.23
N ALA A 112 0.50 12.52 -6.62
CA ALA A 112 0.39 13.85 -7.22
C ALA A 112 0.92 14.91 -6.24
N LEU A 113 1.81 15.77 -6.72
CA LEU A 113 2.26 16.96 -5.97
C LEU A 113 1.30 18.11 -6.28
N VAL A 114 0.41 18.37 -5.35
CA VAL A 114 -0.71 19.30 -5.50
C VAL A 114 -0.43 20.59 -4.73
N VAL A 115 -0.59 21.74 -5.37
CA VAL A 115 -0.47 23.06 -4.72
C VAL A 115 -1.78 23.40 -4.00
N SER A 116 -1.67 23.95 -2.80
CA SER A 116 -2.84 24.45 -2.07
C SER A 116 -3.61 25.47 -2.92
N PRO A 117 -4.94 25.39 -2.99
CA PRO A 117 -5.75 26.36 -3.74
C PRO A 117 -5.50 27.81 -3.34
N LYS A 118 -5.02 28.06 -2.12
CA LYS A 118 -4.67 29.39 -1.61
C LYS A 118 -3.36 29.95 -2.17
N HIS A 119 -2.50 29.09 -2.72
CA HIS A 119 -1.12 29.45 -3.12
C HIS A 119 -0.87 29.21 -4.62
N THR A 120 -1.88 28.93 -5.43
CA THR A 120 -1.75 28.66 -6.88
C THR A 120 -1.19 29.85 -7.67
N ALA A 121 -1.40 31.08 -7.19
CA ALA A 121 -0.83 32.29 -7.82
C ALA A 121 0.69 32.39 -7.62
N GLU A 122 1.21 31.93 -6.46
CA GLU A 122 2.61 32.08 -6.05
C GLU A 122 3.44 30.86 -6.44
N ILE A 123 2.89 29.65 -6.32
CA ILE A 123 3.60 28.40 -6.57
C ILE A 123 3.20 27.87 -7.96
N LYS A 124 4.09 28.00 -8.94
CA LYS A 124 3.86 27.62 -10.34
C LYS A 124 4.73 26.43 -10.76
N THR A 125 5.85 26.25 -10.11
CA THR A 125 6.85 25.21 -10.39
C THR A 125 7.32 24.54 -9.10
N VAL A 126 8.02 23.43 -9.21
CA VAL A 126 8.66 22.76 -8.06
C VAL A 126 9.68 23.65 -7.38
N LYS A 127 10.35 24.55 -8.11
CA LYS A 127 11.35 25.47 -7.54
C LYS A 127 10.76 26.48 -6.56
N ASP A 128 9.47 26.81 -6.72
CA ASP A 128 8.77 27.73 -5.85
C ASP A 128 8.43 27.11 -4.46
N LEU A 129 8.73 25.82 -4.26
CA LEU A 129 8.54 25.13 -2.99
C LEU A 129 9.67 25.37 -1.98
N ALA A 130 10.77 25.98 -2.38
CA ALA A 130 11.84 26.37 -1.45
C ALA A 130 11.28 27.26 -0.33
N ASN A 131 11.59 26.94 0.93
CA ASN A 131 11.09 27.59 2.15
C ASN A 131 9.55 27.48 2.37
N LYS A 132 8.88 26.57 1.67
CA LYS A 132 7.43 26.29 1.82
C LYS A 132 7.19 25.07 2.71
N LYS A 133 5.96 24.93 3.19
CA LYS A 133 5.48 23.78 3.97
C LYS A 133 4.78 22.80 3.04
N VAL A 134 5.31 21.61 2.91
CA VAL A 134 4.74 20.57 2.04
C VAL A 134 4.25 19.38 2.86
N GLY A 135 2.98 19.04 2.66
CA GLY A 135 2.33 17.92 3.32
C GLY A 135 2.74 16.58 2.69
N VAL A 136 2.97 15.60 3.55
CA VAL A 136 3.16 14.19 3.19
C VAL A 136 2.28 13.34 4.11
N SER A 137 2.05 12.06 3.79
CA SER A 137 1.26 11.22 4.69
C SER A 137 1.88 11.13 6.09
N ALA A 138 3.16 10.86 6.15
CA ALA A 138 4.00 10.98 7.35
C ALA A 138 5.48 11.15 6.91
N PRO A 139 6.33 11.84 7.65
CA PRO A 139 7.77 11.87 7.37
C PRO A 139 8.36 10.45 7.35
N GLY A 140 9.19 10.16 6.34
CA GLY A 140 9.77 8.84 6.10
C GLY A 140 8.82 7.84 5.43
N SER A 141 7.67 8.26 4.91
CA SER A 141 6.81 7.44 4.06
C SER A 141 7.12 7.66 2.57
N SER A 142 6.59 6.81 1.70
CA SER A 142 6.79 6.90 0.24
C SER A 142 6.40 8.26 -0.35
N THR A 143 5.42 8.94 0.25
CA THR A 143 5.07 10.32 -0.14
C THR A 143 6.17 11.33 0.21
N ASP A 144 6.90 11.14 1.29
CA ASP A 144 8.08 11.95 1.64
C ASP A 144 9.26 11.64 0.72
N PHE A 145 9.48 10.36 0.40
CA PHE A 145 10.51 9.97 -0.56
C PHE A 145 10.25 10.56 -1.94
N PHE A 146 9.02 10.50 -2.41
CA PHE A 146 8.61 11.11 -3.67
C PHE A 146 8.84 12.62 -3.67
N LEU A 147 8.46 13.32 -2.59
CA LEU A 147 8.71 14.75 -2.46
C LEU A 147 10.21 15.06 -2.58
N LYS A 148 11.06 14.37 -1.82
CA LYS A 148 12.52 14.57 -1.84
C LYS A 148 13.12 14.30 -3.21
N TYR A 149 12.68 13.26 -3.89
CA TYR A 149 13.09 12.95 -5.25
C TYR A 149 12.72 14.07 -6.23
N ILE A 150 11.47 14.55 -6.21
CA ILE A 150 11.01 15.62 -7.10
C ILE A 150 11.73 16.94 -6.84
N LEU A 151 11.98 17.29 -5.57
CA LEU A 151 12.75 18.47 -5.20
C LEU A 151 14.17 18.36 -5.76
N HIS A 152 14.87 17.26 -5.49
CA HIS A 152 16.23 17.01 -5.98
C HIS A 152 16.31 17.07 -7.51
N LYS A 153 15.39 16.38 -8.22
CA LYS A 153 15.31 16.36 -9.69
C LYS A 153 15.15 17.75 -10.29
N ASN A 154 14.55 18.69 -9.57
CA ASN A 154 14.34 20.08 -9.99
C ASN A 154 15.38 21.06 -9.43
N GLY A 155 16.44 20.57 -8.80
CA GLY A 155 17.53 21.39 -8.25
C GLY A 155 17.14 22.17 -6.99
N VAL A 156 16.12 21.72 -6.25
CA VAL A 156 15.72 22.28 -4.94
C VAL A 156 16.34 21.43 -3.84
N ASP A 157 17.00 22.08 -2.88
CA ASP A 157 17.47 21.37 -1.68
C ASP A 157 16.28 20.87 -0.87
N PRO A 158 16.11 19.53 -0.66
CA PRO A 158 15.03 19.00 0.15
C PRO A 158 14.98 19.55 1.57
N ASN A 159 16.14 19.97 2.13
CA ASN A 159 16.20 20.55 3.49
C ASN A 159 15.65 21.98 3.55
N SER A 160 15.48 22.65 2.40
CA SER A 160 14.84 23.97 2.35
C SER A 160 13.32 23.91 2.49
N VAL A 161 12.74 22.72 2.47
CA VAL A 161 11.28 22.52 2.53
C VAL A 161 10.85 21.97 3.89
N GLY A 162 9.85 22.61 4.50
CA GLY A 162 9.25 22.13 5.75
C GLY A 162 8.30 20.95 5.47
N VAL A 163 8.70 19.74 5.82
CA VAL A 163 7.87 18.53 5.64
C VAL A 163 6.90 18.35 6.80
N ILE A 164 5.61 18.31 6.51
CA ILE A 164 4.53 18.20 7.50
C ILE A 164 3.74 16.91 7.29
N GLY A 165 3.63 16.07 8.32
CA GLY A 165 2.76 14.88 8.30
C GLY A 165 1.28 15.27 8.42
N VAL A 166 0.51 15.08 7.34
CA VAL A 166 -0.92 15.45 7.27
C VAL A 166 -1.84 14.24 7.10
N GLY A 167 -1.28 13.03 7.07
CA GLY A 167 -2.05 11.82 6.74
C GLY A 167 -2.44 11.75 5.27
N LEU A 168 -3.45 10.93 4.99
CA LEU A 168 -4.06 10.76 3.67
C LEU A 168 -5.55 11.13 3.73
N GLY A 169 -6.15 11.42 2.57
CA GLY A 169 -7.57 11.69 2.45
C GLY A 169 -8.02 13.02 3.08
N GLY A 170 -9.07 12.99 3.90
CA GLY A 170 -9.73 14.18 4.42
C GLY A 170 -8.85 15.09 5.27
N THR A 171 -7.90 14.56 6.02
CA THR A 171 -6.97 15.34 6.85
C THR A 171 -6.02 16.18 6.00
N ALA A 172 -5.48 15.60 4.91
CA ALA A 172 -4.64 16.31 3.96
C ALA A 172 -5.42 17.41 3.21
N ILE A 173 -6.66 17.12 2.78
CA ILE A 173 -7.55 18.11 2.17
C ILE A 173 -7.79 19.29 3.14
N ALA A 174 -8.13 19.00 4.39
CA ALA A 174 -8.38 20.04 5.41
C ALA A 174 -7.13 20.91 5.65
N ALA A 175 -5.95 20.31 5.75
CA ALA A 175 -4.69 21.03 5.94
C ALA A 175 -4.43 22.02 4.79
N MET A 176 -4.67 21.60 3.52
CA MET A 176 -4.57 22.47 2.36
C MET A 176 -5.59 23.60 2.37
N GLU A 177 -6.85 23.30 2.62
CA GLU A 177 -7.94 24.27 2.61
C GLU A 177 -7.83 25.32 3.74
N GLN A 178 -7.27 24.91 4.87
CA GLN A 178 -6.99 25.81 5.99
C GLN A 178 -5.71 26.63 5.79
N GLY A 179 -4.87 26.30 4.80
CA GLY A 179 -3.60 26.97 4.55
C GLY A 179 -2.51 26.61 5.57
N GLN A 180 -2.60 25.44 6.18
CA GLN A 180 -1.57 24.92 7.10
C GLN A 180 -0.33 24.45 6.34
N ILE A 181 -0.52 24.09 5.06
CA ILE A 181 0.52 23.67 4.12
C ILE A 181 0.32 24.38 2.77
N ASP A 182 1.42 24.60 2.07
CA ASP A 182 1.47 25.31 0.79
C ASP A 182 1.24 24.35 -0.41
N ALA A 183 1.67 23.10 -0.27
CA ALA A 183 1.46 22.00 -1.22
C ALA A 183 1.40 20.66 -0.48
N ALA A 184 1.02 19.60 -1.16
CA ALA A 184 1.10 18.23 -0.59
C ALA A 184 1.31 17.17 -1.65
N ILE A 185 1.97 16.07 -1.26
CA ILE A 185 1.88 14.81 -2.01
C ILE A 185 0.58 14.12 -1.60
N MET A 186 -0.28 13.95 -2.58
CA MET A 186 -1.61 13.40 -2.40
C MET A 186 -1.86 12.21 -3.33
N LEU A 187 -2.87 11.44 -3.01
CA LEU A 187 -3.37 10.30 -3.79
C LEU A 187 -4.89 10.38 -3.92
N ASP A 188 -5.47 9.60 -4.81
CA ASP A 188 -6.92 9.49 -4.88
C ASP A 188 -7.49 8.70 -3.67
N PRO A 189 -8.68 9.07 -3.20
CA PRO A 189 -9.65 9.98 -3.80
C PRO A 189 -9.41 11.48 -3.52
N ALA A 190 -8.41 11.86 -2.70
CA ALA A 190 -8.23 13.24 -2.27
C ALA A 190 -7.95 14.21 -3.43
N VAL A 191 -7.15 13.77 -4.42
CA VAL A 191 -6.85 14.59 -5.60
C VAL A 191 -8.12 14.85 -6.42
N THR A 192 -8.93 13.82 -6.68
CA THR A 192 -10.20 13.94 -7.40
C THR A 192 -11.20 14.84 -6.65
N VAL A 193 -11.26 14.74 -5.31
CA VAL A 193 -12.11 15.62 -4.48
C VAL A 193 -11.70 17.07 -4.64
N LEU A 194 -10.41 17.38 -4.52
CA LEU A 194 -9.91 18.75 -4.70
C LEU A 194 -10.11 19.26 -6.13
N SER A 195 -9.85 18.45 -7.14
CA SER A 195 -10.08 18.81 -8.55
C SER A 195 -11.55 19.07 -8.87
N GLY A 196 -12.46 18.37 -8.21
CA GLY A 196 -13.89 18.62 -8.32
C GLY A 196 -14.32 19.96 -7.71
N LYS A 197 -13.67 20.37 -6.62
CA LYS A 197 -13.98 21.60 -5.87
C LYS A 197 -13.27 22.83 -6.45
N TYR A 198 -12.01 22.68 -6.91
CA TYR A 198 -11.17 23.77 -7.38
C TYR A 198 -10.78 23.56 -8.86
N LYS A 199 -11.36 24.36 -9.76
CA LYS A 199 -11.15 24.22 -11.20
C LYS A 199 -9.71 24.53 -11.64
N ASP A 200 -9.05 25.43 -10.90
CA ASP A 200 -7.66 25.88 -11.17
C ASP A 200 -6.64 25.14 -10.29
N LEU A 201 -6.98 23.94 -9.80
CA LEU A 201 -6.09 23.15 -8.99
C LEU A 201 -4.79 22.85 -9.76
N ARG A 202 -3.66 23.25 -9.19
CA ARG A 202 -2.35 23.06 -9.82
C ARG A 202 -1.68 21.79 -9.31
N ILE A 203 -1.27 20.95 -10.26
CA ILE A 203 -0.48 19.75 -10.02
C ILE A 203 0.91 19.98 -10.63
N LEU A 204 1.96 19.93 -9.82
CA LEU A 204 3.34 20.16 -10.24
C LEU A 204 4.04 18.90 -10.74
N SER A 205 3.62 17.74 -10.26
CA SER A 205 4.08 16.42 -10.69
C SER A 205 2.97 15.42 -10.46
N ASP A 206 2.78 14.50 -11.39
CA ASP A 206 1.71 13.50 -11.35
C ASP A 206 2.26 12.14 -11.78
N THR A 207 1.93 11.09 -11.04
CA THR A 207 2.27 9.69 -11.35
C THR A 207 1.03 8.79 -11.28
N ARG A 208 -0.18 9.37 -11.46
CA ARG A 208 -1.45 8.65 -11.42
C ARG A 208 -1.77 7.91 -12.72
N SER A 209 -0.87 7.96 -13.69
CA SER A 209 -0.91 7.11 -14.88
C SER A 209 0.46 6.46 -15.12
N GLN A 210 0.47 5.34 -15.84
CA GLN A 210 1.72 4.69 -16.22
C GLN A 210 2.59 5.59 -17.08
N LYS A 211 1.99 6.32 -18.04
CA LYS A 211 2.69 7.27 -18.89
C LYS A 211 3.41 8.35 -18.08
N ASP A 212 2.71 8.94 -17.12
CA ASP A 212 3.27 10.00 -16.29
C ASP A 212 4.30 9.46 -15.30
N THR A 213 4.10 8.25 -14.79
CA THR A 213 5.08 7.53 -13.97
C THR A 213 6.40 7.35 -14.73
N LEU A 214 6.34 6.87 -15.99
CA LEU A 214 7.53 6.74 -16.84
C LEU A 214 8.21 8.09 -17.08
N ALA A 215 7.45 9.16 -17.31
CA ALA A 215 7.99 10.51 -17.52
C ALA A 215 8.68 11.06 -16.25
N VAL A 216 8.13 10.77 -15.08
CA VAL A 216 8.66 11.24 -13.79
C VAL A 216 9.88 10.44 -13.37
N PHE A 217 9.83 9.11 -13.41
CA PHE A 217 10.86 8.24 -12.85
C PHE A 217 11.84 7.67 -13.90
N GLY A 218 11.49 7.74 -15.18
CA GLY A 218 12.28 7.13 -16.27
C GLY A 218 12.09 5.61 -16.40
N GLY A 219 11.25 5.01 -15.56
CA GLY A 219 10.95 3.58 -15.51
C GLY A 219 9.64 3.29 -14.79
N GLU A 220 9.26 2.02 -14.76
CA GLU A 220 8.15 1.57 -13.92
C GLU A 220 8.52 1.74 -12.44
N TYR A 221 7.54 2.08 -11.61
CA TYR A 221 7.74 2.27 -10.18
C TYR A 221 6.60 1.56 -9.44
N PRO A 222 6.73 0.28 -9.11
CA PRO A 222 5.69 -0.45 -8.39
C PRO A 222 5.41 0.22 -7.05
N GLY A 223 4.12 0.41 -6.79
CA GLY A 223 3.62 1.09 -5.61
C GLY A 223 3.24 0.10 -4.50
N GLY A 224 1.94 -0.03 -4.28
CA GLY A 224 1.35 -0.82 -3.21
C GLY A 224 1.69 -2.31 -3.26
N ALA A 225 2.06 -2.84 -2.10
CA ALA A 225 2.46 -4.22 -1.90
C ALA A 225 2.12 -4.70 -0.48
N LEU A 226 2.03 -6.01 -0.28
CA LEU A 226 2.15 -6.59 1.04
C LEU A 226 3.60 -6.99 1.27
N TYR A 227 4.17 -6.53 2.39
CA TYR A 227 5.54 -6.85 2.75
C TYR A 227 5.70 -7.03 4.27
N THR A 228 6.74 -7.76 4.67
CA THR A 228 7.12 -7.98 6.06
C THR A 228 8.59 -8.38 6.16
N LYS A 229 9.06 -8.71 7.38
CA LYS A 229 10.41 -9.24 7.61
C LYS A 229 10.56 -10.60 6.92
N ALA A 230 11.68 -10.83 6.22
CA ALA A 230 11.96 -12.10 5.55
C ALA A 230 11.95 -13.31 6.51
N GLY A 231 12.34 -13.09 7.77
CA GLY A 231 12.24 -14.11 8.83
C GLY A 231 10.79 -14.51 9.12
N TRP A 232 9.86 -13.55 9.11
CA TRP A 232 8.43 -13.82 9.31
C TRP A 232 7.84 -14.63 8.15
N ILE A 233 8.19 -14.28 6.90
CA ILE A 233 7.77 -15.04 5.70
C ILE A 233 8.19 -16.51 5.80
N LYS A 234 9.42 -16.77 6.25
CA LYS A 234 9.93 -18.13 6.44
C LYS A 234 9.20 -18.90 7.54
N ALA A 235 8.82 -18.22 8.61
CA ALA A 235 8.14 -18.83 9.76
C ALA A 235 6.64 -19.05 9.50
N HIS A 236 6.01 -18.24 8.63
CA HIS A 236 4.56 -18.21 8.39
C HIS A 236 4.18 -18.38 6.90
N PRO A 237 4.72 -19.41 6.20
CA PRO A 237 4.52 -19.54 4.74
C PRO A 237 3.05 -19.80 4.35
N LYS A 238 2.24 -20.37 5.24
CA LYS A 238 0.80 -20.60 5.00
C LYS A 238 0.01 -19.30 5.03
N GLU A 239 0.28 -18.45 6.00
CA GLU A 239 -0.33 -17.13 6.16
C GLU A 239 0.03 -16.23 4.98
N VAL A 240 1.30 -16.21 4.57
CA VAL A 240 1.80 -15.47 3.40
C VAL A 240 1.11 -15.96 2.13
N GLN A 241 1.00 -17.29 1.93
CA GLN A 241 0.29 -17.85 0.78
C GLN A 241 -1.20 -17.48 0.79
N GLY A 242 -1.87 -17.58 1.93
CA GLY A 242 -3.27 -17.22 2.06
C GLY A 242 -3.51 -15.73 1.77
N MET A 243 -2.67 -14.84 2.33
CA MET A 243 -2.76 -13.41 2.05
C MET A 243 -2.50 -13.09 0.57
N THR A 244 -1.50 -13.72 -0.05
CA THR A 244 -1.22 -13.56 -1.48
C THR A 244 -2.41 -14.03 -2.32
N THR A 245 -2.96 -15.20 -2.04
CA THR A 245 -4.13 -15.75 -2.74
C THR A 245 -5.33 -14.80 -2.63
N ALA A 246 -5.58 -14.24 -1.45
CA ALA A 246 -6.66 -13.28 -1.22
C ALA A 246 -6.50 -12.00 -2.06
N ILE A 247 -5.30 -11.43 -2.10
CA ILE A 247 -5.02 -10.23 -2.93
C ILE A 247 -5.17 -10.55 -4.41
N ILE A 248 -4.67 -11.67 -4.91
CA ILE A 248 -4.82 -12.07 -6.32
C ILE A 248 -6.29 -12.28 -6.68
N ALA A 249 -7.07 -12.95 -5.83
CA ALA A 249 -8.51 -13.10 -6.01
C ALA A 249 -9.22 -11.73 -6.08
N THR A 250 -8.82 -10.81 -5.21
CA THR A 250 -9.37 -9.45 -5.18
C THR A 250 -8.99 -8.64 -6.42
N LEU A 251 -7.74 -8.71 -6.89
CA LEU A 251 -7.30 -8.07 -8.14
C LEU A 251 -8.09 -8.60 -9.34
N LYS A 252 -8.31 -9.92 -9.38
CA LYS A 252 -9.18 -10.54 -10.42
C LYS A 252 -10.62 -10.02 -10.32
N TRP A 253 -11.14 -9.88 -9.11
CA TRP A 253 -12.49 -9.37 -8.88
C TRP A 253 -12.61 -7.90 -9.33
N ILE A 254 -11.64 -7.03 -9.00
CA ILE A 254 -11.59 -5.62 -9.44
C ILE A 254 -11.66 -5.52 -10.98
N ARG A 255 -10.92 -6.35 -11.71
CA ARG A 255 -10.90 -6.33 -13.18
C ARG A 255 -12.22 -6.71 -13.84
N THR A 256 -13.08 -7.42 -13.14
CA THR A 256 -14.35 -7.95 -13.69
C THR A 256 -15.57 -7.18 -13.19
N HIS A 257 -15.39 -6.16 -12.35
CA HIS A 257 -16.49 -5.37 -11.77
C HIS A 257 -16.31 -3.88 -12.05
N SER A 258 -17.43 -3.18 -12.17
CA SER A 258 -17.46 -1.73 -12.36
C SER A 258 -17.04 -0.97 -11.09
N ALA A 259 -16.64 0.29 -11.28
CA ALA A 259 -16.34 1.16 -10.14
C ALA A 259 -17.54 1.34 -9.19
N GLU A 260 -18.77 1.29 -9.72
CA GLU A 260 -20.01 1.33 -8.99
C GLU A 260 -20.20 0.11 -8.08
N GLU A 261 -19.93 -1.09 -8.62
CA GLU A 261 -20.02 -2.35 -7.88
C GLU A 261 -18.93 -2.44 -6.81
N ILE A 262 -17.71 -2.02 -7.12
CA ILE A 262 -16.61 -1.94 -6.16
C ILE A 262 -16.96 -0.98 -5.03
N THR A 263 -17.44 0.23 -5.37
CA THR A 263 -17.85 1.25 -4.39
C THR A 263 -18.92 0.73 -3.43
N ALA A 264 -19.87 -0.08 -3.93
CA ALA A 264 -20.93 -0.67 -3.11
C ALA A 264 -20.43 -1.69 -2.06
N LYS A 265 -19.19 -2.18 -2.20
CA LYS A 265 -18.55 -3.10 -1.23
C LYS A 265 -17.71 -2.37 -0.19
N MET A 266 -17.39 -1.10 -0.41
CA MET A 266 -16.54 -0.33 0.50
C MET A 266 -17.32 0.24 1.69
N PRO A 267 -16.66 0.45 2.85
CA PRO A 267 -17.28 1.05 4.02
C PRO A 267 -17.93 2.41 3.71
N PRO A 268 -19.12 2.70 4.24
CA PRO A 268 -19.84 3.95 3.97
C PRO A 268 -19.04 5.21 4.35
N GLU A 269 -18.18 5.12 5.37
CA GLU A 269 -17.32 6.23 5.80
C GLU A 269 -16.31 6.64 4.73
N PHE A 270 -15.90 5.75 3.82
CA PHE A 270 -14.99 6.07 2.71
C PHE A 270 -15.74 6.61 1.49
N THR A 271 -17.01 6.23 1.35
CA THR A 271 -17.84 6.52 0.17
C THR A 271 -18.92 7.59 0.41
N LYS A 272 -18.69 8.50 1.39
CA LYS A 272 -19.64 9.58 1.75
C LYS A 272 -20.11 10.40 0.55
N ASN A 273 -19.19 10.72 -0.37
CA ASN A 273 -19.52 11.27 -1.68
C ASN A 273 -19.31 10.20 -2.74
N LYS A 274 -20.36 9.42 -2.98
CA LYS A 274 -20.33 8.25 -3.86
C LYS A 274 -19.90 8.58 -5.27
N GLU A 275 -20.37 9.70 -5.83
CA GLU A 275 -20.06 10.11 -7.20
C GLU A 275 -18.57 10.45 -7.36
N LEU A 276 -18.01 11.22 -6.44
CA LEU A 276 -16.58 11.55 -6.44
C LEU A 276 -15.71 10.30 -6.19
N TYR A 277 -16.16 9.40 -5.32
CA TYR A 277 -15.42 8.16 -5.06
C TYR A 277 -15.39 7.27 -6.32
N ILE A 278 -16.52 7.11 -7.01
CA ILE A 278 -16.61 6.37 -8.27
C ILE A 278 -15.71 7.01 -9.34
N ALA A 279 -15.72 8.35 -9.46
CA ALA A 279 -14.87 9.05 -10.41
C ALA A 279 -13.38 8.84 -10.10
N ALA A 280 -12.99 8.95 -8.83
CA ALA A 280 -11.62 8.69 -8.39
C ALA A 280 -11.23 7.23 -8.66
N LEU A 281 -12.12 6.29 -8.38
CA LEU A 281 -11.86 4.87 -8.60
C LEU A 281 -11.68 4.54 -10.08
N LYS A 282 -12.49 5.10 -10.98
CA LYS A 282 -12.32 4.96 -12.44
C LYS A 282 -10.94 5.43 -12.91
N ASN A 283 -10.44 6.52 -12.33
CA ASN A 283 -9.10 7.02 -12.64
C ASN A 283 -7.99 6.12 -12.07
N THR A 284 -8.25 5.48 -10.91
CA THR A 284 -7.25 4.68 -10.19
C THR A 284 -7.19 3.22 -10.64
N MET A 285 -8.30 2.65 -11.15
CA MET A 285 -8.35 1.24 -11.56
C MET A 285 -7.18 0.79 -12.45
N PRO A 286 -6.66 1.58 -13.40
CA PRO A 286 -5.50 1.20 -14.22
C PRO A 286 -4.21 1.01 -13.41
N MET A 287 -4.15 1.51 -12.18
CA MET A 287 -3.01 1.36 -11.28
C MET A 287 -2.87 -0.07 -10.75
N TYR A 288 -3.98 -0.78 -10.59
CA TYR A 288 -3.93 -2.11 -9.96
C TYR A 288 -3.26 -3.15 -10.85
N SER A 289 -2.46 -4.00 -10.20
CA SER A 289 -1.72 -5.08 -10.87
C SER A 289 -2.67 -6.12 -11.47
N GLU A 290 -2.26 -6.68 -12.61
CA GLU A 290 -3.01 -7.74 -13.27
C GLU A 290 -2.81 -9.11 -12.61
N ASN A 291 -1.64 -9.35 -12.05
CA ASN A 291 -1.19 -10.68 -11.62
C ASN A 291 -0.53 -10.72 -10.23
N GLY A 292 -0.27 -9.57 -9.61
CA GLY A 292 0.39 -9.50 -8.30
C GLY A 292 1.91 -9.68 -8.31
N MET A 293 2.53 -9.87 -9.47
CA MET A 293 3.96 -10.11 -9.61
C MET A 293 4.77 -8.82 -9.48
N MET A 294 5.94 -8.92 -8.85
CA MET A 294 6.98 -7.90 -8.97
C MET A 294 7.74 -8.08 -10.29
N ASP A 295 7.77 -7.03 -11.11
CA ASP A 295 8.68 -6.98 -12.26
C ASP A 295 10.09 -6.60 -11.77
N PRO A 296 11.14 -7.39 -12.09
CA PRO A 296 12.52 -7.05 -11.74
C PRO A 296 12.97 -5.67 -12.25
N LYS A 297 12.46 -5.22 -13.41
CA LYS A 297 12.73 -3.87 -13.95
C LYS A 297 12.09 -2.79 -13.09
N GLY A 298 10.90 -3.05 -12.56
CA GLY A 298 10.24 -2.14 -11.61
C GLY A 298 11.01 -2.03 -10.31
N ALA A 299 11.47 -3.15 -9.76
CA ALA A 299 12.32 -3.14 -8.57
C ALA A 299 13.63 -2.36 -8.79
N GLN A 300 14.27 -2.54 -9.97
CA GLN A 300 15.47 -1.79 -10.35
C GLN A 300 15.19 -0.29 -10.46
N ALA A 301 14.07 0.11 -11.08
CA ALA A 301 13.69 1.51 -11.21
C ALA A 301 13.48 2.19 -9.85
N VAL A 302 12.93 1.48 -8.86
CA VAL A 302 12.84 2.00 -7.48
C VAL A 302 14.24 2.26 -6.90
N LEU A 303 15.16 1.32 -7.06
CA LEU A 303 16.55 1.49 -6.61
C LEU A 303 17.22 2.68 -7.30
N ASP A 304 17.06 2.81 -8.62
CA ASP A 304 17.65 3.89 -9.43
C ASP A 304 17.12 5.28 -8.99
N VAL A 305 15.83 5.37 -8.64
CA VAL A 305 15.21 6.60 -8.11
C VAL A 305 15.82 6.97 -6.76
N PHE A 306 15.97 6.02 -5.85
CA PHE A 306 16.60 6.27 -4.55
C PHE A 306 18.08 6.65 -4.67
N ALA A 307 18.82 5.99 -5.55
CA ALA A 307 20.23 6.25 -5.78
C ALA A 307 20.50 7.70 -6.28
N GLN A 308 19.52 8.32 -6.97
CA GLN A 308 19.62 9.72 -7.41
C GLN A 308 19.49 10.71 -6.26
N SER A 309 18.80 10.38 -5.18
CA SER A 309 18.50 11.30 -4.06
C SER A 309 19.15 10.91 -2.73
N SER A 310 19.80 9.73 -2.65
CA SER A 310 20.44 9.21 -1.45
C SER A 310 21.83 8.65 -1.76
N LEU A 311 22.86 9.34 -1.24
CA LEU A 311 24.24 8.85 -1.34
C LEU A 311 24.47 7.52 -0.62
N GLU A 312 23.74 7.25 0.45
CA GLU A 312 23.79 5.99 1.18
C GLU A 312 23.35 4.84 0.24
N ILE A 313 22.21 4.98 -0.42
CA ILE A 313 21.67 3.96 -1.33
C ILE A 313 22.54 3.87 -2.59
N ALA A 314 23.00 4.99 -3.14
CA ALA A 314 23.87 5.00 -4.32
C ALA A 314 25.20 4.22 -4.11
N LYS A 315 25.70 4.18 -2.88
CA LYS A 315 26.94 3.46 -2.51
C LYS A 315 26.67 2.04 -2.00
N ALA A 316 25.41 1.72 -1.66
CA ALA A 316 25.06 0.40 -1.15
C ALA A 316 24.93 -0.61 -2.30
N HIS A 317 25.51 -1.79 -2.12
CA HIS A 317 25.30 -2.94 -3.01
C HIS A 317 24.03 -3.69 -2.58
N ILE A 318 22.84 -3.17 -2.96
CA ILE A 318 21.56 -3.75 -2.60
C ILE A 318 21.24 -4.93 -3.52
N ASP A 319 21.11 -6.12 -2.94
CA ASP A 319 20.64 -7.31 -3.63
C ASP A 319 19.10 -7.27 -3.69
N LEU A 320 18.56 -6.80 -4.82
CA LEU A 320 17.11 -6.68 -5.02
C LEU A 320 16.37 -8.01 -4.90
N SER A 321 17.03 -9.16 -5.16
CA SER A 321 16.39 -10.47 -5.01
C SER A 321 15.96 -10.78 -3.57
N LYS A 322 16.50 -10.05 -2.59
CA LYS A 322 16.15 -10.16 -1.17
C LYS A 322 15.01 -9.23 -0.76
N THR A 323 14.64 -8.26 -1.60
CA THR A 323 13.63 -7.24 -1.29
C THR A 323 12.22 -7.65 -1.71
N TYR A 324 12.08 -8.70 -2.52
CA TYR A 324 10.79 -9.25 -2.92
C TYR A 324 10.88 -10.76 -3.21
N THR A 325 9.71 -11.40 -3.30
CA THR A 325 9.56 -12.78 -3.79
C THR A 325 8.27 -12.93 -4.57
N ASN A 326 8.35 -13.57 -5.74
CA ASN A 326 7.19 -13.92 -6.56
C ASN A 326 6.66 -15.33 -6.29
N LYS A 327 7.36 -16.11 -5.45
CA LYS A 327 7.05 -17.51 -5.18
C LYS A 327 5.56 -17.74 -4.84
N PHE A 328 5.02 -16.94 -3.93
CA PHE A 328 3.65 -17.13 -3.45
C PHE A 328 2.60 -16.73 -4.50
N VAL A 329 2.94 -15.79 -5.38
CA VAL A 329 2.10 -15.40 -6.52
C VAL A 329 2.08 -16.53 -7.57
N GLU A 330 3.23 -17.10 -7.88
CA GLU A 330 3.37 -18.27 -8.79
C GLU A 330 2.58 -19.48 -8.25
N ASP A 331 2.67 -19.73 -6.95
CA ASP A 331 1.93 -20.83 -6.31
C ASP A 331 0.42 -20.57 -6.28
N ALA A 332 -0.05 -19.33 -6.11
CA ALA A 332 -1.47 -18.98 -6.17
C ALA A 332 -2.09 -19.13 -7.58
N GLY A 333 -1.29 -19.10 -8.63
CA GLY A 333 -1.71 -19.33 -10.03
C GLY A 333 -1.84 -20.81 -10.43
N LYS A 334 -1.39 -21.73 -9.60
CA LYS A 334 -1.46 -23.16 -9.88
C LYS A 334 -2.85 -23.70 -9.54
N PRO A 335 -3.44 -24.60 -10.36
CA PRO A 335 -4.66 -25.30 -9.97
C PRO A 335 -4.38 -26.11 -8.69
N MET A 336 -5.29 -26.00 -7.73
CA MET A 336 -5.29 -26.85 -6.53
C MET A 336 -5.71 -28.27 -6.88
#